data_9db6e1d152e6d77de405b6570997a4a4
#
_entry.id   9db6e1d152e6d77de405b6570997a4a4
#
_cell.length_a   1.000
_cell.length_b   1.000
_cell.length_c   1.000
_cell.angle_alpha   90.00
_cell.angle_beta   90.00
_cell.angle_gamma   90.00
#
_symmetry.space_group_name_H-M   'P 1'
#
loop_
_entity.id
_entity.type
_entity.pdbx_description
1 polymer ?
#
loop_
_entity_poly.entity_id
_entity_poly.type
_entity_poly.pdbx_seq_one_letter_code
_entity_poly.pdbx_strand_id
1 'polypeptide(L)'
;MWKKTITSLLVFIVIFSISTVGYAASASKIKPKVDLSKYKINTPKEDFSSSNKKTVLISGNAPKDTSIVIEVYGAVDLTGKNYTLAKLPKDQDYIFISSQTIKSGAAGGFGSEIELIMGINKITITFNVDGVPSEEKIIYYYEAERINKIINSLEVLPSTK
;
A
#
# COMPACT_ATOMS: atom_id res chain seq x y z
N MET A 1 -21.97 -73.38 -15.86
CA MET A 1 -20.75 -72.88 -15.19
C MET A 1 -20.37 -71.47 -15.60
N TRP A 2 -20.56 -71.00 -16.79
CA TRP A 2 -20.12 -69.69 -17.31
C TRP A 2 -20.80 -68.48 -16.63
N LYS A 3 -22.11 -68.62 -16.31
CA LYS A 3 -22.84 -67.47 -15.62
C LYS A 3 -22.33 -67.14 -14.22
N LYS A 4 -21.81 -68.14 -13.48
CA LYS A 4 -21.26 -67.94 -12.12
C LYS A 4 -19.87 -67.25 -12.14
N THR A 5 -19.09 -67.47 -13.17
CA THR A 5 -17.77 -66.84 -13.35
C THR A 5 -17.89 -65.37 -13.75
N ILE A 6 -18.91 -65.04 -14.59
CA ILE A 6 -19.16 -63.67 -15.01
C ILE A 6 -19.61 -62.77 -13.80
N THR A 7 -20.51 -63.33 -12.96
CA THR A 7 -20.95 -62.58 -11.74
C THR A 7 -19.83 -62.38 -10.75
N SER A 8 -18.93 -63.33 -10.57
CA SER A 8 -17.77 -63.19 -9.68
C SER A 8 -16.78 -62.15 -10.19
N LEU A 9 -16.55 -62.13 -11.53
CA LEU A 9 -15.67 -61.10 -12.12
C LEU A 9 -16.25 -59.69 -11.99
N LEU A 10 -17.57 -59.53 -12.13
CA LEU A 10 -18.24 -58.22 -12.04
C LEU A 10 -18.21 -57.68 -10.60
N VAL A 11 -18.35 -58.52 -9.59
CA VAL A 11 -18.21 -58.14 -8.17
C VAL A 11 -16.77 -57.71 -7.85
N PHE A 12 -15.77 -58.39 -8.43
CA PHE A 12 -14.36 -58.02 -8.24
C PHE A 12 -14.05 -56.65 -8.83
N ILE A 13 -14.60 -56.31 -10.00
CA ILE A 13 -14.41 -54.97 -10.64
C ILE A 13 -15.04 -53.86 -9.79
N VAL A 14 -16.22 -54.11 -9.17
CA VAL A 14 -16.89 -53.13 -8.31
C VAL A 14 -16.11 -52.89 -7.03
N ILE A 15 -15.46 -53.90 -6.45
CA ILE A 15 -14.66 -53.75 -5.22
C ILE A 15 -13.37 -52.94 -5.48
N PHE A 16 -12.76 -53.07 -6.67
CA PHE A 16 -11.56 -52.31 -7.03
C PHE A 16 -11.84 -50.84 -7.36
N SER A 17 -13.09 -50.46 -7.67
CA SER A 17 -13.46 -49.09 -8.01
C SER A 17 -13.64 -48.16 -6.78
N ILE A 18 -13.65 -48.70 -5.56
CA ILE A 18 -13.95 -47.94 -4.34
C ILE A 18 -12.66 -47.46 -3.60
N SER A 19 -11.47 -47.85 -4.06
CA SER A 19 -10.23 -47.67 -3.31
C SER A 19 -9.37 -46.46 -3.74
N THR A 20 -9.91 -45.46 -4.46
CA THR A 20 -9.16 -44.24 -4.76
C THR A 20 -9.91 -42.96 -4.39
N VAL A 21 -10.51 -42.91 -3.19
CA VAL A 21 -10.70 -41.64 -2.54
C VAL A 21 -9.36 -41.32 -1.87
N GLY A 22 -8.39 -40.92 -2.66
CA GLY A 22 -7.19 -40.26 -2.16
C GLY A 22 -7.64 -39.02 -1.43
N TYR A 23 -7.64 -39.05 -0.11
CA TYR A 23 -7.62 -37.85 0.68
C TYR A 23 -6.33 -37.14 0.31
N ALA A 24 -6.41 -36.25 -0.69
CA ALA A 24 -5.43 -35.17 -0.82
C ALA A 24 -5.58 -34.34 0.45
N ALA A 25 -4.83 -34.71 1.48
CA ALA A 25 -4.61 -33.84 2.61
C ALA A 25 -4.07 -32.54 1.99
N SER A 26 -4.91 -31.53 1.91
CA SER A 26 -4.44 -30.16 1.67
C SER A 26 -3.44 -29.89 2.78
N ALA A 27 -2.16 -30.08 2.47
CA ALA A 27 -1.11 -29.55 3.30
C ALA A 27 -1.40 -28.05 3.37
N SER A 28 -2.07 -27.61 4.42
CA SER A 28 -2.16 -26.21 4.76
C SER A 28 -0.71 -25.78 4.91
N LYS A 29 -0.18 -25.11 3.87
CA LYS A 29 1.12 -24.45 3.98
C LYS A 29 0.98 -23.51 5.15
N ILE A 30 1.52 -23.90 6.30
CA ILE A 30 1.69 -23.00 7.43
C ILE A 30 2.55 -21.88 6.86
N LYS A 31 1.92 -20.75 6.49
CA LYS A 31 2.65 -19.57 6.06
C LYS A 31 3.55 -19.20 7.24
N PRO A 32 4.86 -19.11 7.07
CA PRO A 32 5.73 -18.71 8.17
C PRO A 32 5.20 -17.39 8.71
N LYS A 33 5.05 -17.29 10.04
CA LYS A 33 4.61 -16.07 10.70
C LYS A 33 5.66 -15.01 10.43
N VAL A 34 5.31 -14.00 9.61
CA VAL A 34 6.21 -12.90 9.28
C VAL A 34 6.44 -12.05 10.54
N ASP A 35 7.68 -11.74 10.80
CA ASP A 35 8.07 -10.83 11.88
C ASP A 35 7.88 -9.38 11.43
N LEU A 36 6.71 -8.81 11.76
CA LEU A 36 6.32 -7.45 11.35
C LEU A 36 7.25 -6.37 11.94
N SER A 37 7.96 -6.65 13.03
CA SER A 37 8.87 -5.67 13.66
C SER A 37 10.05 -5.27 12.77
N LYS A 38 10.35 -6.07 11.75
CA LYS A 38 11.42 -5.83 10.78
C LYS A 38 11.02 -4.88 9.64
N TYR A 39 9.72 -4.61 9.50
CA TYR A 39 9.18 -3.73 8.46
C TYR A 39 8.72 -2.43 9.12
N LYS A 40 9.37 -1.33 8.80
CA LYS A 40 9.11 -0.06 9.49
C LYS A 40 9.40 1.12 8.59
N ILE A 41 8.49 2.10 8.58
CA ILE A 41 8.72 3.42 8.01
C ILE A 41 9.29 4.33 9.11
N ASN A 42 10.43 4.95 8.84
CA ASN A 42 11.11 5.86 9.75
C ASN A 42 10.83 7.32 9.40
N THR A 43 10.65 7.61 8.10
CA THR A 43 10.38 8.97 7.59
C THR A 43 9.31 8.91 6.49
N PRO A 44 8.27 9.71 6.56
CA PRO A 44 7.88 10.53 7.72
C PRO A 44 7.44 9.64 8.89
N LYS A 45 7.71 10.09 10.10
CA LYS A 45 7.33 9.35 11.32
C LYS A 45 5.82 9.40 11.54
N GLU A 46 5.23 10.57 11.30
CA GLU A 46 3.81 10.81 11.49
C GLU A 46 3.01 10.31 10.27
N ASP A 47 1.79 9.82 10.51
CA ASP A 47 0.89 9.39 9.44
C ASP A 47 0.27 10.60 8.71
N PHE A 48 0.16 11.74 9.41
CA PHE A 48 -0.35 13.00 8.89
C PHE A 48 0.68 14.10 9.11
N SER A 49 1.08 14.78 8.05
CA SER A 49 2.06 15.84 8.13
C SER A 49 1.82 16.93 7.07
N SER A 50 2.51 18.04 7.20
CA SER A 50 2.54 19.10 6.18
C SER A 50 3.96 19.40 5.76
N SER A 51 4.15 19.81 4.50
CA SER A 51 5.44 20.18 3.95
C SER A 51 5.33 21.41 3.08
N ASN A 52 6.31 22.29 3.16
CA ASN A 52 6.52 23.39 2.21
C ASN A 52 7.57 23.02 1.14
N LYS A 53 8.10 21.79 1.18
CA LYS A 53 9.02 21.27 0.17
C LYS A 53 8.25 20.37 -0.79
N LYS A 54 8.52 20.53 -2.08
CA LYS A 54 7.91 19.73 -3.16
C LYS A 54 8.31 18.26 -3.11
N THR A 55 9.46 17.95 -2.51
CA THR A 55 9.96 16.59 -2.33
C THR A 55 9.95 16.19 -0.86
N VAL A 56 9.68 14.92 -0.60
CA VAL A 56 9.76 14.32 0.73
C VAL A 56 10.53 13.00 0.66
N LEU A 57 11.36 12.75 1.66
CA LEU A 57 12.04 11.47 1.80
C LEU A 57 11.10 10.46 2.44
N ILE A 58 10.91 9.32 1.80
CA ILE A 58 10.34 8.11 2.41
C ILE A 58 11.49 7.18 2.74
N SER A 59 11.65 6.82 4.00
CA SER A 59 12.73 5.91 4.41
C SER A 59 12.28 4.96 5.51
N GLY A 60 12.96 3.83 5.62
CA GLY A 60 12.61 2.81 6.59
C GLY A 60 13.56 1.64 6.62
N ASN A 61 13.11 0.56 7.25
CA ASN A 61 13.83 -0.68 7.38
C ASN A 61 12.97 -1.86 6.90
N ALA A 62 13.59 -2.81 6.25
CA ALA A 62 13.04 -4.10 5.87
C ALA A 62 14.18 -5.12 5.78
N PRO A 63 13.92 -6.42 5.82
CA PRO A 63 14.95 -7.43 5.53
C PRO A 63 15.64 -7.15 4.19
N LYS A 64 16.93 -7.52 4.11
CA LYS A 64 17.73 -7.36 2.88
C LYS A 64 16.99 -7.83 1.63
N ASP A 65 17.15 -7.10 0.53
CA ASP A 65 16.58 -7.39 -0.79
C ASP A 65 15.03 -7.39 -0.84
N THR A 66 14.35 -6.90 0.22
CA THR A 66 12.89 -6.72 0.19
C THR A 66 12.52 -5.71 -0.88
N SER A 67 11.58 -6.06 -1.76
CA SER A 67 11.01 -5.15 -2.73
C SER A 67 9.94 -4.28 -2.05
N ILE A 68 10.04 -2.98 -2.20
CA ILE A 68 9.13 -1.98 -1.64
C ILE A 68 8.54 -1.17 -2.80
N VAL A 69 7.21 -1.14 -2.89
CA VAL A 69 6.48 -0.31 -3.84
C VAL A 69 5.98 0.92 -3.10
N ILE A 70 6.25 2.09 -3.65
CA ILE A 70 5.79 3.38 -3.12
C ILE A 70 4.93 4.02 -4.19
N GLU A 71 3.65 4.20 -3.88
CA GLU A 71 2.67 4.81 -4.76
C GLU A 71 2.24 6.16 -4.21
N VAL A 72 2.12 7.14 -5.07
CA VAL A 72 1.69 8.50 -4.75
C VAL A 72 0.35 8.76 -5.41
N TYR A 73 -0.60 9.16 -4.60
CA TYR A 73 -1.92 9.61 -5.02
C TYR A 73 -2.11 11.05 -4.56
N GLY A 74 -2.69 11.88 -5.40
CA GLY A 74 -2.97 13.25 -5.07
C GLY A 74 -4.44 13.59 -5.18
N ALA A 75 -4.92 14.52 -4.34
CA ALA A 75 -6.23 15.09 -4.49
C ALA A 75 -6.12 16.58 -4.74
N VAL A 76 -6.43 16.98 -5.98
CA VAL A 76 -6.54 18.38 -6.36
C VAL A 76 -7.98 18.82 -6.14
N ASP A 77 -8.15 19.89 -5.38
CA ASP A 77 -9.49 20.46 -5.14
C ASP A 77 -9.97 21.27 -6.33
N LEU A 78 -10.53 20.58 -7.31
CA LEU A 78 -11.17 21.21 -8.49
C LEU A 78 -12.61 21.68 -8.22
N THR A 79 -13.17 21.34 -7.05
CA THR A 79 -14.61 21.54 -6.76
C THR A 79 -14.88 22.48 -5.58
N GLY A 80 -13.86 23.16 -5.06
CA GLY A 80 -13.98 24.03 -3.88
C GLY A 80 -14.31 23.30 -2.59
N LYS A 81 -14.02 21.99 -2.50
CA LYS A 81 -14.26 21.20 -1.28
C LYS A 81 -13.28 21.54 -0.15
N ASN A 82 -12.19 22.26 -0.45
CA ASN A 82 -11.14 22.69 0.48
C ASN A 82 -10.64 21.56 1.36
N TYR A 83 -9.97 20.59 0.74
CA TYR A 83 -9.36 19.49 1.47
C TYR A 83 -8.24 19.96 2.38
N THR A 84 -8.22 19.43 3.59
CA THR A 84 -7.20 19.71 4.63
C THR A 84 -6.87 18.41 5.34
N LEU A 85 -5.86 18.42 6.21
CA LEU A 85 -5.57 17.26 7.07
C LEU A 85 -6.72 16.93 8.05
N ALA A 86 -7.59 17.90 8.36
CA ALA A 86 -8.80 17.69 9.16
C ALA A 86 -10.01 17.22 8.33
N LYS A 87 -9.98 17.44 7.01
CA LYS A 87 -11.04 17.08 6.07
C LYS A 87 -10.42 16.42 4.84
N LEU A 88 -10.13 15.15 4.95
CA LEU A 88 -9.50 14.39 3.89
C LEU A 88 -10.43 14.14 2.69
N PRO A 89 -9.86 13.98 1.48
CA PRO A 89 -10.58 13.46 0.33
C PRO A 89 -11.15 12.07 0.60
N LYS A 90 -12.22 11.70 -0.10
CA LYS A 90 -12.65 10.29 -0.16
C LYS A 90 -11.72 9.52 -1.11
N ASP A 91 -11.68 8.20 -1.00
CA ASP A 91 -10.79 7.37 -1.83
C ASP A 91 -10.99 7.62 -3.34
N GLN A 92 -12.21 7.82 -3.78
CA GLN A 92 -12.56 8.13 -5.17
C GLN A 92 -12.10 9.51 -5.67
N ASP A 93 -11.74 10.41 -4.75
CA ASP A 93 -11.29 11.78 -5.08
C ASP A 93 -9.75 11.83 -5.24
N TYR A 94 -9.04 10.71 -4.94
CA TYR A 94 -7.63 10.59 -5.18
C TYR A 94 -7.35 10.13 -6.61
N ILE A 95 -6.36 10.74 -7.24
CA ILE A 95 -5.84 10.34 -8.55
C ILE A 95 -4.43 9.80 -8.39
N PHE A 96 -4.12 8.75 -9.12
CA PHE A 96 -2.77 8.20 -9.18
C PHE A 96 -1.81 9.18 -9.83
N ILE A 97 -0.68 9.45 -9.19
CA ILE A 97 0.34 10.39 -9.66
C ILE A 97 1.57 9.62 -10.15
N SER A 98 2.14 8.76 -9.30
CA SER A 98 3.35 8.01 -9.63
C SER A 98 3.50 6.75 -8.79
N SER A 99 4.33 5.83 -9.29
CA SER A 99 4.75 4.65 -8.55
C SER A 99 6.22 4.39 -8.80
N GLN A 100 6.92 3.93 -7.79
CA GLN A 100 8.31 3.47 -7.90
C GLN A 100 8.53 2.22 -7.06
N THR A 101 9.42 1.37 -7.52
CA THR A 101 9.83 0.17 -6.79
C THR A 101 11.30 0.28 -6.44
N ILE A 102 11.60 0.11 -5.16
CA ILE A 102 12.96 0.11 -4.62
C ILE A 102 13.23 -1.19 -3.86
N LYS A 103 14.48 -1.43 -3.49
CA LYS A 103 14.87 -2.57 -2.65
C LYS A 103 15.61 -2.10 -1.42
N SER A 104 15.39 -2.79 -0.31
CA SER A 104 16.19 -2.60 0.89
C SER A 104 17.63 -3.05 0.67
N GLY A 105 18.56 -2.28 1.22
CA GLY A 105 19.98 -2.55 1.12
C GLY A 105 20.45 -3.71 1.99
N ALA A 106 21.77 -3.99 1.94
CA ALA A 106 22.40 -5.08 2.69
C ALA A 106 22.22 -4.95 4.22
N ALA A 107 22.17 -3.72 4.73
CA ALA A 107 21.90 -3.43 6.15
C ALA A 107 20.40 -3.32 6.48
N GLY A 108 19.51 -3.58 5.52
CA GLY A 108 18.08 -3.51 5.71
C GLY A 108 17.47 -2.12 5.57
N GLY A 109 18.25 -1.06 5.39
CA GLY A 109 17.73 0.29 5.16
C GLY A 109 17.24 0.49 3.74
N PHE A 110 16.22 1.34 3.56
CA PHE A 110 15.78 1.84 2.27
C PHE A 110 15.41 3.33 2.36
N GLY A 111 15.44 4.02 1.22
CA GLY A 111 15.04 5.42 1.13
C GLY A 111 14.82 5.83 -0.31
N SER A 112 13.84 6.70 -0.51
CA SER A 112 13.54 7.31 -1.80
C SER A 112 12.90 8.67 -1.64
N GLU A 113 13.25 9.62 -2.51
CA GLU A 113 12.60 10.90 -2.59
C GLU A 113 11.36 10.81 -3.47
N ILE A 114 10.26 11.38 -2.96
CA ILE A 114 8.95 11.42 -3.58
C ILE A 114 8.59 12.85 -3.92
N GLU A 115 8.12 13.08 -5.13
CA GLU A 115 7.61 14.38 -5.55
C GLU A 115 6.12 14.50 -5.17
N LEU A 116 5.76 15.63 -4.55
CA LEU A 116 4.40 15.94 -4.10
C LEU A 116 3.72 16.90 -5.08
N ILE A 117 2.42 16.75 -5.24
CA ILE A 117 1.57 17.77 -5.87
C ILE A 117 0.97 18.69 -4.80
N MET A 118 0.61 19.91 -5.20
CA MET A 118 -0.03 20.87 -4.28
C MET A 118 -1.34 20.31 -3.73
N GLY A 119 -1.54 20.44 -2.40
CA GLY A 119 -2.68 19.91 -1.69
C GLY A 119 -2.40 18.59 -0.98
N ILE A 120 -3.40 17.73 -0.88
CA ILE A 120 -3.29 16.45 -0.16
C ILE A 120 -2.64 15.39 -1.06
N ASN A 121 -1.59 14.78 -0.55
CA ASN A 121 -0.92 13.61 -1.13
C ASN A 121 -1.09 12.41 -0.19
N LYS A 122 -1.57 11.28 -0.71
CA LYS A 122 -1.61 9.98 -0.04
C LYS A 122 -0.48 9.14 -0.61
N ILE A 123 0.42 8.68 0.24
CA ILE A 123 1.56 7.85 -0.13
C ILE A 123 1.31 6.47 0.47
N THR A 124 1.18 5.47 -0.38
CA THR A 124 1.02 4.08 0.04
C THR A 124 2.35 3.36 -0.12
N ILE A 125 2.86 2.77 0.95
CA ILE A 125 4.11 2.03 0.99
C ILE A 125 3.78 0.56 1.21
N THR A 126 4.07 -0.27 0.22
CA THR A 126 3.78 -1.71 0.24
C THR A 126 5.07 -2.49 0.21
N PHE A 127 5.31 -3.27 1.26
CA PHE A 127 6.35 -4.29 1.25
C PHE A 127 5.83 -5.50 0.48
N ASN A 128 6.50 -5.87 -0.60
CA ASN A 128 6.06 -6.99 -1.45
C ASN A 128 6.39 -8.35 -0.79
N VAL A 129 5.78 -8.55 0.38
CA VAL A 129 5.93 -9.74 1.22
C VAL A 129 4.56 -10.14 1.78
N ASP A 130 4.18 -11.38 1.58
CA ASP A 130 2.91 -11.93 2.05
C ASP A 130 2.76 -11.74 3.56
N GLY A 131 1.64 -11.14 3.98
CA GLY A 131 1.31 -10.95 5.40
C GLY A 131 1.87 -9.68 6.04
N VAL A 132 2.60 -8.84 5.28
CA VAL A 132 3.00 -7.49 5.72
C VAL A 132 1.96 -6.49 5.21
N PRO A 133 1.28 -5.74 6.08
CA PRO A 133 0.32 -4.72 5.66
C PRO A 133 1.04 -3.54 5.00
N SER A 134 0.35 -2.86 4.08
CA SER A 134 0.80 -1.58 3.54
C SER A 134 0.64 -0.49 4.59
N GLU A 135 1.53 0.50 4.57
CA GLU A 135 1.42 1.72 5.37
C GLU A 135 1.01 2.90 4.49
N GLU A 136 0.21 3.80 5.06
CA GLU A 136 -0.21 5.02 4.38
C GLU A 136 0.30 6.25 5.12
N LYS A 137 0.76 7.25 4.36
CA LYS A 137 1.17 8.56 4.86
C LYS A 137 0.44 9.64 4.08
N ILE A 138 -0.17 10.58 4.80
CA ILE A 138 -0.90 11.72 4.22
C ILE A 138 -0.07 12.97 4.42
N ILE A 139 0.29 13.64 3.33
CA ILE A 139 1.11 14.86 3.37
C ILE A 139 0.37 15.98 2.65
N TYR A 140 0.14 17.08 3.38
CA TYR A 140 -0.35 18.32 2.80
C TYR A 140 0.83 19.18 2.32
N TYR A 141 0.99 19.30 1.00
CA TYR A 141 2.01 20.18 0.43
C TYR A 141 1.43 21.55 0.11
N TYR A 142 2.15 22.59 0.53
CA TYR A 142 1.82 23.99 0.27
C TYR A 142 3.05 24.81 -0.13
N GLU A 143 2.86 25.78 -1.01
CA GLU A 143 3.90 26.73 -1.40
C GLU A 143 3.88 27.94 -0.47
N ALA A 144 4.90 28.08 0.37
CA ALA A 144 5.00 29.19 1.34
C ALA A 144 4.99 30.57 0.67
N GLU A 145 5.61 30.71 -0.50
CA GLU A 145 5.61 31.97 -1.28
C GLU A 145 4.20 32.40 -1.72
N ARG A 146 3.36 31.44 -2.05
CA ARG A 146 1.97 31.69 -2.45
C ARG A 146 1.14 32.19 -1.28
N ILE A 147 1.36 31.62 -0.09
CA ILE A 147 0.69 32.07 1.14
C ILE A 147 1.12 33.50 1.47
N ASN A 148 2.42 33.81 1.42
CA ASN A 148 2.93 35.14 1.68
C ASN A 148 2.39 36.17 0.69
N LYS A 149 2.25 35.85 -0.59
CA LYS A 149 1.60 36.72 -1.59
C LYS A 149 0.14 37.02 -1.22
N ILE A 150 -0.61 36.04 -0.76
CA ILE A 150 -2.00 36.20 -0.34
C ILE A 150 -2.07 37.12 0.90
N ILE A 151 -1.25 36.87 1.90
CA ILE A 151 -1.20 37.72 3.13
C ILE A 151 -0.89 39.16 2.78
N ASN A 152 0.15 39.39 2.00
CA ASN A 152 0.55 40.77 1.59
C ASN A 152 -0.54 41.47 0.76
N SER A 153 -1.31 40.71 -0.04
CA SER A 153 -2.43 41.29 -0.81
C SER A 153 -3.61 41.66 0.07
N LEU A 154 -3.80 41.02 1.22
CA LEU A 154 -4.86 41.34 2.18
C LEU A 154 -4.49 42.58 3.04
N GLU A 155 -3.21 42.78 3.33
CA GLU A 155 -2.74 43.97 4.09
C GLU A 155 -2.87 45.30 3.29
N VAL A 156 -2.98 45.21 1.98
CA VAL A 156 -3.14 46.39 1.09
C VAL A 156 -4.60 46.85 0.96
N LEU A 157 -5.56 46.15 1.56
CA LEU A 157 -6.94 46.65 1.55
C LEU A 157 -7.07 47.91 2.41
N PRO A 158 -7.48 49.05 1.85
CA PRO A 158 -7.62 50.27 2.62
C PRO A 158 -8.66 50.06 3.72
N SER A 159 -8.29 50.38 4.94
CA SER A 159 -9.20 50.47 6.07
C SER A 159 -10.29 51.48 5.71
N THR A 160 -11.46 51.03 5.36
CA THR A 160 -12.64 51.87 5.22
C THR A 160 -13.02 52.38 6.61
N LYS A 161 -12.74 53.66 6.84
CA LYS A 161 -13.28 54.44 7.98
C LYS A 161 -14.77 54.70 7.74
#